data_c4154f014fb6c26bb2739ebeddeccc82
#
_entry.id   c4154f014fb6c26bb2739ebeddeccc82
#
_cell.length_a   1.000
_cell.length_b   1.000
_cell.length_c   1.000
_cell.angle_alpha   90.00
_cell.angle_beta   90.00
_cell.angle_gamma   90.00
#
_symmetry.space_group_name_H-M   'P 1'
#
loop_
_entity.id
_entity.type
_entity.pdbx_description
1 polymer ?
#
loop_
_entity_poly.entity_id
_entity_poly.type
_entity_poly.pdbx_seq_one_letter_code
_entity_poly.pdbx_strand_id
1 'polypeptide(L)'
;ANGTLLVYNADRLGDAINVSKKLRSTGVNVCMIGYKDSKSDSQYIEYAKESSLVNVAFIDDEYASDSTIRVIDESGKNERAAVKSLVGGTF
;
A
#
# COMPACT_ATOMS: atom_id res chain seq x y z
N ALA A 1 -13.16 -8.40 -2.03
CA ALA A 1 -12.40 -7.70 -1.00
C ALA A 1 -11.58 -6.59 -1.64
N ASN A 2 -11.46 -5.46 -0.94
CA ASN A 2 -10.83 -4.25 -1.47
C ASN A 2 -9.82 -3.66 -0.48
N GLY A 3 -9.14 -4.50 0.27
CA GLY A 3 -8.22 -4.05 1.29
C GLY A 3 -6.79 -3.85 0.79
N THR A 4 -6.06 -2.95 1.43
CA THR A 4 -4.66 -2.66 1.13
C THR A 4 -3.82 -2.69 2.40
N LEU A 5 -2.72 -3.43 2.36
CA LEU A 5 -1.69 -3.33 3.38
C LEU A 5 -0.72 -2.22 2.95
N LEU A 6 -0.68 -1.15 3.73
CA LEU A 6 0.14 0.01 3.43
C LEU A 6 1.42 -0.06 4.25
N VAL A 7 2.53 -0.30 3.58
CA VAL A 7 3.85 -0.43 4.20
C VAL A 7 4.63 0.85 3.94
N TYR A 8 5.09 1.51 4.98
CA TYR A 8 5.74 2.82 4.83
C TYR A 8 7.12 2.84 5.46
N ASN A 9 8.05 3.55 4.82
CA ASN A 9 9.34 3.86 5.43
C ASN A 9 9.11 4.83 6.61
N ALA A 10 9.93 4.73 7.63
CA ALA A 10 9.75 5.51 8.86
C ALA A 10 9.65 7.02 8.61
N ASP A 11 10.42 7.53 7.66
CA ASP A 11 10.41 8.96 7.30
C ASP A 11 9.26 9.35 6.36
N ARG A 12 8.41 8.39 5.98
CA ARG A 12 7.23 8.61 5.14
C ARG A 12 5.92 8.43 5.91
N LEU A 13 5.94 8.44 7.24
CA LEU A 13 4.73 8.24 8.04
C LEU A 13 3.64 9.27 7.74
N GLY A 14 3.99 10.54 7.59
CA GLY A 14 3.02 11.58 7.26
C GLY A 14 2.34 11.33 5.92
N ASP A 15 3.11 10.93 4.92
CA ASP A 15 2.56 10.59 3.60
C ASP A 15 1.66 9.36 3.69
N ALA A 16 2.06 8.35 4.48
CA ALA A 16 1.25 7.14 4.67
C ALA A 16 -0.09 7.46 5.32
N ILE A 17 -0.11 8.35 6.30
CA ILE A 17 -1.36 8.78 6.94
C ILE A 17 -2.27 9.44 5.91
N ASN A 18 -1.74 10.33 5.09
CA ASN A 18 -2.53 11.02 4.05
C ASN A 18 -3.07 10.04 3.02
N VAL A 19 -2.26 9.10 2.56
CA VAL A 19 -2.69 8.08 1.60
C VAL A 19 -3.78 7.20 2.23
N SER A 20 -3.61 6.78 3.47
CA SER A 20 -4.59 5.93 4.14
C SER A 20 -5.94 6.64 4.29
N LYS A 21 -5.93 7.94 4.59
CA LYS A 21 -7.15 8.73 4.67
C LYS A 21 -7.88 8.78 3.33
N LYS A 22 -7.14 9.00 2.24
CA LYS A 22 -7.73 8.99 0.89
C LYS A 22 -8.39 7.66 0.58
N LEU A 23 -7.68 6.57 0.83
CA LEU A 23 -8.21 5.23 0.54
C LEU A 23 -9.44 4.92 1.39
N ARG A 24 -9.39 5.22 2.68
CA ARG A 24 -10.51 4.97 3.58
C ARG A 24 -11.73 5.80 3.22
N SER A 25 -11.53 7.02 2.73
CA SER A 25 -12.64 7.89 2.34
C SER A 25 -13.45 7.32 1.16
N THR A 26 -12.88 6.40 0.42
CA THR A 26 -13.54 5.73 -0.71
C THR A 26 -14.01 4.32 -0.37
N GLY A 27 -13.94 3.93 0.90
CA GLY A 27 -14.42 2.62 1.35
C GLY A 27 -13.39 1.51 1.31
N VAL A 28 -12.13 1.83 1.03
CA VAL A 28 -11.07 0.81 1.02
C VAL A 28 -10.58 0.56 2.45
N ASN A 29 -10.48 -0.70 2.84
CA ASN A 29 -9.89 -1.08 4.12
C ASN A 29 -8.37 -0.92 4.03
N VAL A 30 -7.77 -0.28 5.04
CA VAL A 30 -6.33 -0.04 5.06
C VAL A 30 -5.76 -0.49 6.40
N CYS A 31 -4.69 -1.27 6.32
CA CYS A 31 -3.86 -1.58 7.47
C CYS A 31 -2.48 -0.99 7.22
N MET A 32 -1.95 -0.20 8.16
CA MET A 32 -0.66 0.45 8.02
C MET A 32 0.37 -0.26 8.88
N ILE A 33 1.54 -0.59 8.28
CA ILE A 33 2.68 -1.11 9.05
C ILE A 33 3.97 -0.46 8.56
N GLY A 34 4.95 -0.37 9.46
CA GLY A 34 6.26 0.16 9.11
C GLY A 34 7.10 -0.85 8.34
N TYR A 35 7.84 -0.36 7.36
CA TYR A 35 8.77 -1.19 6.59
C TYR A 35 9.96 -1.63 7.48
N LYS A 36 10.35 -2.88 7.33
CA LYS A 36 11.52 -3.45 8.01
C LYS A 36 12.42 -4.13 6.99
N ASP A 37 13.70 -3.78 6.98
CA ASP A 37 14.68 -4.37 6.06
C ASP A 37 14.80 -5.90 6.21
N SER A 38 14.49 -6.40 7.40
CA SER A 38 14.57 -7.84 7.69
C SER A 38 13.44 -8.65 7.07
N LYS A 39 12.40 -7.98 6.53
CA LYS A 39 11.26 -8.66 5.91
C LYS A 39 11.32 -8.56 4.39
N SER A 40 11.04 -9.67 3.74
CA SER A 40 10.93 -9.72 2.28
C SER A 40 9.52 -9.30 1.83
N ASP A 41 9.39 -9.00 0.54
CA ASP A 41 8.09 -8.72 -0.07
C ASP A 41 7.12 -9.88 0.17
N SER A 42 7.60 -11.12 0.10
CA SER A 42 6.76 -12.30 0.34
C SER A 42 6.13 -12.31 1.72
N GLN A 43 6.87 -11.85 2.73
CA GLN A 43 6.35 -11.80 4.10
C GLN A 43 5.22 -10.77 4.23
N TYR A 44 5.32 -9.63 3.53
CA TYR A 44 4.23 -8.65 3.52
C TYR A 44 3.01 -9.18 2.77
N ILE A 45 3.22 -9.89 1.67
CA ILE A 45 2.13 -10.52 0.91
C ILE A 45 1.40 -11.53 1.79
N GLU A 46 2.14 -12.37 2.52
CA GLU A 46 1.56 -13.34 3.46
C GLU A 46 0.73 -12.64 4.54
N TYR A 47 1.28 -11.58 5.11
CA TYR A 47 0.57 -10.81 6.13
C TYR A 47 -0.73 -10.24 5.58
N ALA A 48 -0.69 -9.70 4.36
CA ALA A 48 -1.89 -9.16 3.72
C ALA A 48 -2.96 -10.22 3.52
N LYS A 49 -2.57 -11.40 3.05
CA LYS A 49 -3.50 -12.52 2.86
C LYS A 49 -4.14 -12.95 4.18
N GLU A 50 -3.35 -13.07 5.24
CA GLU A 50 -3.85 -13.43 6.57
C GLU A 50 -4.82 -12.39 7.12
N SER A 51 -4.68 -11.14 6.71
CA SER A 51 -5.54 -10.04 7.13
C SER A 51 -6.69 -9.77 6.16
N SER A 52 -6.88 -10.62 5.17
CA SER A 52 -7.92 -10.49 4.13
C SER A 52 -7.77 -9.22 3.29
N LEU A 53 -6.53 -8.80 3.06
CA LEU A 53 -6.20 -7.66 2.21
C LEU A 53 -5.73 -8.16 0.86
N VAL A 54 -6.07 -7.45 -0.22
CA VAL A 54 -5.79 -7.92 -1.59
C VAL A 54 -4.54 -7.30 -2.20
N ASN A 55 -4.13 -6.12 -1.73
CA ASN A 55 -2.96 -5.41 -2.27
C ASN A 55 -1.97 -5.10 -1.17
N VAL A 56 -0.68 -5.03 -1.55
CA VAL A 56 0.37 -4.48 -0.69
C VAL A 56 0.91 -3.26 -1.40
N ALA A 57 0.92 -2.12 -0.72
CA ALA A 57 1.42 -0.87 -1.27
C ALA A 57 2.56 -0.36 -0.42
N PHE A 58 3.68 -0.01 -1.06
CA PHE A 58 4.88 0.47 -0.36
C PHE A 58 5.06 1.95 -0.63
N ILE A 59 5.04 2.75 0.43
CA ILE A 59 5.34 4.18 0.35
C ILE A 59 6.81 4.38 0.71
N ASP A 60 7.59 4.76 -0.29
CA ASP A 60 9.02 4.97 -0.20
C ASP A 60 9.37 6.41 -0.60
N ASP A 61 10.66 6.70 -0.73
CA ASP A 61 11.11 8.05 -1.06
C ASP A 61 10.68 8.52 -2.44
N GLU A 62 10.39 7.61 -3.36
CA GLU A 62 9.92 7.99 -4.70
C GLU A 62 8.54 8.65 -4.64
N TYR A 63 7.74 8.34 -3.64
CA TYR A 63 6.45 9.00 -3.47
C TYR A 63 6.62 10.53 -3.32
N ALA A 64 7.67 10.94 -2.62
CA ALA A 64 7.93 12.36 -2.41
C ALA A 64 8.30 13.08 -3.71
N SER A 65 8.90 12.37 -4.68
CA SER A 65 9.34 12.99 -5.94
C SER A 65 8.31 12.89 -7.06
N ASP A 66 7.58 11.78 -7.19
CA ASP A 66 6.68 11.58 -8.33
C ASP A 66 5.25 11.16 -7.95
N SER A 67 4.95 11.09 -6.67
CA SER A 67 3.63 10.72 -6.15
C SER A 67 3.18 9.31 -6.54
N THR A 68 4.12 8.43 -6.83
CA THR A 68 3.81 7.02 -7.11
C THR A 68 4.24 6.12 -5.97
N ILE A 69 3.56 4.99 -5.85
CA ILE A 69 3.85 3.96 -4.85
C ILE A 69 4.08 2.64 -5.55
N ARG A 70 4.79 1.74 -4.90
CA ARG A 70 5.00 0.40 -5.43
C ARG A 70 3.86 -0.49 -4.94
N VAL A 71 3.16 -1.13 -5.87
CA VAL A 71 1.99 -1.96 -5.56
C VAL A 71 2.22 -3.39 -6.01
N ILE A 72 1.95 -4.34 -5.12
CA ILE A 72 1.89 -5.76 -5.47
C ILE A 72 0.44 -6.18 -5.31
N ASP A 73 -0.21 -6.55 -6.41
CA ASP A 73 -1.60 -6.95 -6.38
C ASP A 73 -1.77 -8.43 -6.03
N GLU A 74 -3.00 -8.90 -5.92
CA GLU A 74 -3.27 -10.29 -5.52
C GLU A 74 -2.78 -11.33 -6.52
N SER A 75 -2.52 -10.93 -7.77
CA SER A 75 -1.93 -11.82 -8.77
C SER A 75 -0.40 -11.88 -8.69
N GLY A 76 0.20 -11.05 -7.83
CA GLY A 76 1.65 -10.97 -7.68
C GLY A 76 2.32 -9.95 -8.58
N LYS A 77 1.55 -9.17 -9.35
CA LYS A 77 2.09 -8.13 -10.21
C LYS A 77 2.65 -6.99 -9.38
N ASN A 78 3.91 -6.65 -9.60
CA ASN A 78 4.64 -5.62 -8.86
C ASN A 78 4.97 -4.46 -9.79
N GLU A 79 4.36 -3.30 -9.58
CA GLU A 79 4.58 -2.14 -10.42
C GLU A 79 4.37 -0.83 -9.66
N ARG A 80 4.93 0.26 -10.20
CA ARG A 80 4.67 1.60 -9.68
C ARG A 80 3.32 2.08 -10.22
N ALA A 81 2.56 2.75 -9.35
CA ALA A 81 1.24 3.24 -9.73
C ALA A 81 0.87 4.47 -8.91
N ALA A 82 -0.05 5.27 -9.41
CA ALA A 82 -0.61 6.38 -8.65
C ALA A 82 -1.55 5.84 -7.56
N VAL A 83 -1.68 6.56 -6.47
CA VAL A 83 -2.54 6.16 -5.34
C VAL A 83 -3.97 5.87 -5.79
N LYS A 84 -4.49 6.64 -6.73
CA LYS A 84 -5.86 6.46 -7.23
C LYS A 84 -6.12 5.07 -7.82
N SER A 85 -5.08 4.36 -8.25
CA SER A 85 -5.23 3.00 -8.79
C SER A 85 -5.68 1.99 -7.73
N LEU A 86 -5.54 2.31 -6.46
CA LEU A 86 -5.94 1.46 -5.34
C LEU A 86 -7.39 1.68 -4.94
N VAL A 87 -8.04 2.69 -5.50
CA VAL A 87 -9.39 3.05 -5.15
C VAL A 87 -10.36 2.30 -6.03
N GLY A 88 -10.58 1.05 -5.71
CA GLY A 88 -11.66 0.19 -6.18
C GLY A 88 -12.28 0.39 -7.55
N GLY A 89 -11.57 0.89 -8.55
CA GLY A 89 -12.10 1.00 -9.90
C GLY A 89 -13.23 2.00 -10.09
N THR A 90 -13.42 2.92 -9.18
CA THR A 90 -14.51 3.89 -9.24
C THR A 90 -14.15 5.19 -9.94
N PHE A 91 -13.05 5.22 -10.59
CA PHE A 91 -12.64 6.42 -11.33
C PHE A 91 -13.02 6.34 -12.77
#